data_7b6b63a2772c192bc4a68e4268c3571c
#
_entry.id   7b6b63a2772c192bc4a68e4268c3571c
#
_cell.length_a   1.000
_cell.length_b   1.000
_cell.length_c   1.000
_cell.angle_alpha   90.00
_cell.angle_beta   90.00
_cell.angle_gamma   90.00
#
_symmetry.space_group_name_H-M   'P 1'
#
loop_
_entity.id
_entity.type
_entity.pdbx_description
1 polymer ?
#
loop_
_entity_poly.entity_id
_entity_poly.type
_entity_poly.pdbx_seq_one_letter_code
_entity_poly.pdbx_strand_id
1 'polypeptide(L)'
;MTFTHCRPASASTAFAIVTGDRVKTRSGFTLIELIVVMTIISLLLTIAAPRYFQSVQRSKESALKQNLATLRDAIDKFYGDQGKYPDALGELIAKRYLRTLPQDPLTHSVETWITLTPPADASARGQVYDVKSGATGSAADGTAYAEW
;
A
#
# COMPACT_ATOMS: atom_id res chain seq x y z
N MET A 1 16.91 -97.46 -40.01
CA MET A 1 18.06 -96.71 -39.55
C MET A 1 17.57 -95.59 -38.67
N THR A 2 17.68 -95.82 -37.40
CA THR A 2 17.17 -95.00 -36.32
C THR A 2 18.22 -93.99 -35.84
N PHE A 3 17.90 -92.74 -35.81
CA PHE A 3 18.74 -91.73 -35.13
C PHE A 3 17.92 -91.02 -34.05
N THR A 4 18.38 -91.21 -32.86
CA THR A 4 17.88 -90.72 -31.56
C THR A 4 18.16 -89.22 -31.44
N HIS A 5 17.18 -88.47 -31.15
CA HIS A 5 17.28 -86.99 -30.94
C HIS A 5 17.44 -86.68 -29.46
N CYS A 6 18.57 -86.12 -29.11
CA CYS A 6 18.86 -85.61 -27.77
C CYS A 6 18.37 -84.17 -27.66
N ARG A 7 17.56 -83.92 -26.64
CA ARG A 7 17.01 -82.55 -26.30
C ARG A 7 17.88 -81.88 -25.27
N PRO A 8 18.36 -80.64 -25.46
CA PRO A 8 18.95 -79.90 -24.34
C PRO A 8 17.86 -79.14 -23.59
N ALA A 9 17.95 -79.14 -22.28
CA ALA A 9 17.14 -78.40 -21.33
C ALA A 9 17.51 -76.87 -21.38
N SER A 10 16.52 -76.09 -21.57
CA SER A 10 16.67 -74.63 -21.47
C SER A 10 16.53 -74.17 -20.02
N ALA A 11 17.61 -73.67 -19.43
CA ALA A 11 17.63 -73.01 -18.17
C ALA A 11 17.09 -71.60 -18.34
N SER A 12 15.88 -71.36 -17.82
CA SER A 12 15.28 -70.04 -17.77
C SER A 12 15.84 -69.28 -16.59
N THR A 13 16.77 -68.35 -16.83
CA THR A 13 17.29 -67.43 -15.82
C THR A 13 16.28 -66.31 -15.67
N ALA A 14 15.45 -66.36 -14.61
CA ALA A 14 14.57 -65.28 -14.22
C ALA A 14 15.42 -64.15 -13.63
N PHE A 15 15.60 -63.08 -14.37
CA PHE A 15 16.19 -61.85 -13.90
C PHE A 15 15.14 -61.08 -13.09
N ALA A 16 15.24 -61.14 -11.76
CA ALA A 16 14.40 -60.34 -10.87
C ALA A 16 14.89 -58.90 -10.86
N ILE A 17 14.16 -58.02 -11.55
CA ILE A 17 14.37 -56.58 -11.42
C ILE A 17 13.84 -56.17 -10.04
N VAL A 18 14.74 -55.95 -9.10
CA VAL A 18 14.44 -55.29 -7.82
C VAL A 18 14.27 -53.81 -8.11
N THR A 19 13.04 -53.40 -8.39
CA THR A 19 12.67 -52.00 -8.45
C THR A 19 12.69 -51.47 -7.01
N GLY A 20 13.81 -50.90 -6.62
CA GLY A 20 13.94 -50.18 -5.35
C GLY A 20 13.10 -48.88 -5.40
N ASP A 21 11.84 -48.98 -5.04
CA ASP A 21 11.02 -47.80 -4.74
C ASP A 21 11.68 -47.08 -3.56
N ARG A 22 12.37 -45.96 -3.88
CA ARG A 22 12.76 -45.00 -2.86
C ARG A 22 11.47 -44.34 -2.35
N VAL A 23 10.94 -44.89 -1.29
CA VAL A 23 9.93 -44.22 -0.49
C VAL A 23 10.53 -42.89 -0.04
N LYS A 24 10.20 -41.81 -0.75
CA LYS A 24 10.46 -40.44 -0.27
C LYS A 24 9.68 -40.30 1.03
N THR A 25 10.38 -40.44 2.15
CA THR A 25 9.83 -40.07 3.46
C THR A 25 9.50 -38.61 3.42
N ARG A 26 8.22 -38.29 3.27
CA ARG A 26 7.71 -36.96 3.50
C ARG A 26 7.89 -36.67 4.98
N SER A 27 8.93 -35.93 5.33
CA SER A 27 9.08 -35.40 6.68
C SER A 27 7.93 -34.46 6.95
N GLY A 28 6.96 -34.89 7.72
CA GLY A 28 5.89 -34.04 8.24
C GLY A 28 6.45 -33.19 9.38
N PHE A 29 5.95 -31.94 9.48
CA PHE A 29 6.26 -31.07 10.63
C PHE A 29 5.72 -31.67 11.93
N THR A 30 6.48 -31.56 12.99
CA THR A 30 6.01 -31.93 14.32
C THR A 30 5.09 -30.86 14.90
N LEU A 31 4.15 -31.26 15.74
CA LEU A 31 3.23 -30.29 16.39
C LEU A 31 4.01 -29.28 17.23
N ILE A 32 5.08 -29.71 17.91
CA ILE A 32 5.91 -28.83 18.72
C ILE A 32 6.66 -27.80 17.85
N GLU A 33 7.13 -28.18 16.68
CA GLU A 33 7.81 -27.27 15.74
C GLU A 33 6.87 -26.15 15.27
N LEU A 34 5.60 -26.51 14.99
CA LEU A 34 4.58 -25.52 14.63
C LEU A 34 4.29 -24.55 15.78
N ILE A 35 4.14 -25.07 17.02
CA ILE A 35 3.86 -24.23 18.19
C ILE A 35 5.02 -23.27 18.47
N VAL A 36 6.26 -23.74 18.39
CA VAL A 36 7.45 -22.92 18.62
C VAL A 36 7.53 -21.80 17.57
N VAL A 37 7.33 -22.12 16.29
CA VAL A 37 7.35 -21.12 15.21
C VAL A 37 6.25 -20.08 15.42
N MET A 38 5.03 -20.51 15.74
CA MET A 38 3.91 -19.58 15.99
C MET A 38 4.18 -18.68 17.20
N THR A 39 4.80 -19.20 18.24
CA THR A 39 5.18 -18.42 19.44
C THR A 39 6.20 -17.35 19.10
N ILE A 40 7.23 -17.68 18.32
CA ILE A 40 8.25 -16.71 17.89
C ILE A 40 7.64 -15.63 17.00
N ILE A 41 6.80 -15.99 16.03
CA ILE A 41 6.13 -15.03 15.16
C ILE A 41 5.24 -14.10 15.97
N SER A 42 4.45 -14.62 16.91
CA SER A 42 3.57 -13.82 17.78
C SER A 42 4.37 -12.81 18.61
N LEU A 43 5.51 -13.24 19.16
CA LEU A 43 6.40 -12.36 19.92
C LEU A 43 6.94 -11.21 19.06
N LEU A 44 7.40 -11.51 17.84
CA LEU A 44 7.90 -10.51 16.90
C LEU A 44 6.80 -9.53 16.46
N LEU A 45 5.60 -10.02 16.17
CA LEU A 45 4.46 -9.18 15.77
C LEU A 45 4.02 -8.23 16.88
N THR A 46 4.12 -8.62 18.13
CA THR A 46 3.78 -7.74 19.27
C THR A 46 4.60 -6.45 19.28
N ILE A 47 5.85 -6.50 18.83
CA ILE A 47 6.75 -5.33 18.76
C ILE A 47 6.62 -4.62 17.41
N ALA A 48 6.44 -5.37 16.33
CA ALA A 48 6.44 -4.82 14.97
C ALA A 48 5.13 -4.07 14.64
N ALA A 49 3.98 -4.59 15.06
CA ALA A 49 2.69 -4.03 14.70
C ALA A 49 2.50 -2.56 15.14
N PRO A 50 2.79 -2.16 16.40
CA PRO A 50 2.62 -0.76 16.81
C PRO A 50 3.50 0.21 16.01
N ARG A 51 4.73 -0.17 15.71
CA ARG A 51 5.65 0.63 14.91
C ARG A 51 5.19 0.81 13.47
N TYR A 52 4.61 -0.25 12.90
CA TYR A 52 4.05 -0.21 11.56
C TYR A 52 2.92 0.82 11.45
N PHE A 53 1.94 0.78 12.34
CA PHE A 53 0.81 1.73 12.33
C PHE A 53 1.27 3.18 12.51
N GLN A 54 2.23 3.44 13.39
CA GLN A 54 2.80 4.78 13.54
C GLN A 54 3.53 5.26 12.28
N SER A 55 4.25 4.37 11.60
CA SER A 55 4.94 4.70 10.35
C SER A 55 3.95 5.05 9.23
N VAL A 56 2.88 4.25 9.09
CA VAL A 56 1.80 4.53 8.13
C VAL A 56 1.13 5.87 8.42
N GLN A 57 0.84 6.17 9.69
CA GLN A 57 0.22 7.44 10.05
C GLN A 57 1.11 8.64 9.70
N ARG A 58 2.40 8.60 10.04
CA ARG A 58 3.37 9.64 9.65
C ARG A 58 3.47 9.82 8.13
N SER A 59 3.40 8.72 7.38
CA SER A 59 3.42 8.78 5.92
C SER A 59 2.18 9.50 5.38
N LYS A 60 1.00 9.23 5.93
CA LYS A 60 -0.25 9.93 5.58
C LYS A 60 -0.17 11.42 5.91
N GLU A 61 0.35 11.78 7.07
CA GLU A 61 0.56 13.17 7.49
C GLU A 61 1.52 13.91 6.55
N SER A 62 2.61 13.27 6.17
CA SER A 62 3.56 13.85 5.20
C SER A 62 2.92 14.05 3.82
N ALA A 63 2.14 13.07 3.36
CA ALA A 63 1.40 13.19 2.11
C ALA A 63 0.34 14.31 2.17
N LEU A 64 -0.36 14.47 3.29
CA LEU A 64 -1.32 15.55 3.49
C LEU A 64 -0.63 16.93 3.39
N LYS A 65 0.49 17.13 4.10
CA LYS A 65 1.26 18.38 4.02
C LYS A 65 1.73 18.68 2.61
N GLN A 66 2.18 17.67 1.87
CA GLN A 66 2.58 17.83 0.47
C GLN A 66 1.40 18.20 -0.43
N ASN A 67 0.24 17.58 -0.23
CA ASN A 67 -0.96 17.90 -1.01
C ASN A 67 -1.46 19.33 -0.74
N LEU A 68 -1.46 19.75 0.55
CA LEU A 68 -1.79 21.12 0.92
C LEU A 68 -0.82 22.13 0.29
N ALA A 69 0.49 21.86 0.36
CA ALA A 69 1.49 22.74 -0.29
C ALA A 69 1.28 22.82 -1.80
N THR A 70 0.93 21.71 -2.47
CA THR A 70 0.65 21.69 -3.90
C THR A 70 -0.61 22.50 -4.26
N LEU A 71 -1.65 22.40 -3.45
CA LEU A 71 -2.89 23.16 -3.64
C LEU A 71 -2.65 24.67 -3.45
N ARG A 72 -1.94 25.06 -2.40
CA ARG A 72 -1.57 26.45 -2.10
C ARG A 72 -0.71 27.05 -3.20
N ASP A 73 0.31 26.33 -3.66
CA ASP A 73 1.17 26.75 -4.78
C ASP A 73 0.36 26.97 -6.08
N ALA A 74 -0.63 26.12 -6.33
CA ALA A 74 -1.52 26.28 -7.48
C ALA A 74 -2.46 27.49 -7.34
N ILE A 75 -2.96 27.76 -6.13
CA ILE A 75 -3.78 28.97 -5.84
C ILE A 75 -2.94 30.23 -6.02
N ASP A 76 -1.71 30.26 -5.49
CA ASP A 76 -0.81 31.40 -5.59
C ASP A 76 -0.42 31.70 -7.05
N LYS A 77 -0.12 30.66 -7.85
CA LYS A 77 0.13 30.78 -9.29
C LYS A 77 -1.07 31.33 -10.03
N PHE A 78 -2.26 30.80 -9.73
CA PHE A 78 -3.50 31.30 -10.32
C PHE A 78 -3.70 32.78 -10.01
N TYR A 79 -3.50 33.18 -8.76
CA TYR A 79 -3.58 34.58 -8.34
C TYR A 79 -2.56 35.47 -9.05
N GLY A 80 -1.30 35.01 -9.14
CA GLY A 80 -0.24 35.73 -9.84
C GLY A 80 -0.55 36.00 -11.32
N ASP A 81 -1.19 35.02 -12.00
CA ASP A 81 -1.51 35.14 -13.43
C ASP A 81 -2.84 35.86 -13.71
N GLN A 82 -3.85 35.66 -12.85
CA GLN A 82 -5.21 36.20 -13.09
C GLN A 82 -5.52 37.49 -12.30
N GLY A 83 -4.70 37.84 -11.30
CA GLY A 83 -4.96 38.97 -10.40
C GLY A 83 -6.18 38.78 -9.49
N LYS A 84 -6.72 37.58 -9.41
CA LYS A 84 -7.85 37.20 -8.56
C LYS A 84 -7.67 35.76 -8.07
N TYR A 85 -8.30 35.41 -6.96
CA TYR A 85 -8.37 34.04 -6.48
C TYR A 85 -9.38 33.21 -7.27
N PRO A 86 -9.23 31.88 -7.34
CA PRO A 86 -10.22 31.03 -8.00
C PRO A 86 -11.56 31.03 -7.23
N ASP A 87 -12.65 30.84 -7.95
CA ASP A 87 -13.97 30.75 -7.33
C ASP A 87 -14.24 29.36 -6.72
N ALA A 88 -13.56 28.31 -7.23
CA ALA A 88 -13.59 26.96 -6.70
C ALA A 88 -12.29 26.22 -7.05
N LEU A 89 -11.94 25.16 -6.28
CA LEU A 89 -10.76 24.34 -6.57
C LEU A 89 -10.80 23.69 -7.95
N GLY A 90 -11.99 23.42 -8.49
CA GLY A 90 -12.17 22.90 -9.85
C GLY A 90 -11.66 23.86 -10.94
N GLU A 91 -11.62 25.17 -10.69
CA GLU A 91 -11.10 26.15 -11.64
C GLU A 91 -9.59 26.00 -11.87
N LEU A 92 -8.84 25.57 -10.85
CA LEU A 92 -7.42 25.26 -10.97
C LEU A 92 -7.16 24.13 -11.97
N ILE A 93 -8.07 23.14 -12.05
CA ILE A 93 -7.99 22.05 -13.03
C ILE A 93 -8.39 22.58 -14.42
N ALA A 94 -9.50 23.32 -14.51
CA ALA A 94 -10.00 23.87 -15.78
C ALA A 94 -8.96 24.79 -16.46
N LYS A 95 -8.21 25.55 -15.67
CA LYS A 95 -7.14 26.44 -16.13
C LYS A 95 -5.76 25.79 -16.19
N ARG A 96 -5.65 24.49 -15.90
CA ARG A 96 -4.43 23.67 -15.98
C ARG A 96 -3.31 24.04 -14.98
N TYR A 97 -3.64 24.67 -13.88
CA TYR A 97 -2.71 24.84 -12.75
C TYR A 97 -2.50 23.54 -11.98
N LEU A 98 -3.55 22.69 -11.96
CA LEU A 98 -3.49 21.32 -11.49
C LEU A 98 -3.94 20.36 -12.58
N ARG A 99 -3.39 19.16 -12.60
CA ARG A 99 -3.87 18.08 -13.48
C ARG A 99 -5.13 17.43 -12.92
N THR A 100 -5.11 17.16 -11.62
CA THR A 100 -6.20 16.56 -10.85
C THR A 100 -6.17 17.12 -9.45
N LEU A 101 -7.32 17.18 -8.79
CA LEU A 101 -7.39 17.52 -7.36
C LEU A 101 -6.76 16.36 -6.56
N PRO A 102 -5.77 16.63 -5.71
CA PRO A 102 -5.18 15.60 -4.87
C PRO A 102 -6.21 15.09 -3.86
N GLN A 103 -6.17 13.78 -3.58
CA GLN A 103 -7.00 13.16 -2.57
C GLN A 103 -6.40 13.42 -1.18
N ASP A 104 -7.24 13.74 -0.20
CA ASP A 104 -6.84 13.81 1.20
C ASP A 104 -6.51 12.38 1.69
N PRO A 105 -5.27 12.10 2.12
CA PRO A 105 -4.84 10.76 2.51
C PRO A 105 -5.45 10.27 3.82
N LEU A 106 -6.05 11.16 4.61
CA LEU A 106 -6.70 10.81 5.88
C LEU A 106 -8.17 10.46 5.68
N THR A 107 -8.89 11.23 4.87
CA THR A 107 -10.33 11.02 4.61
C THR A 107 -10.57 10.12 3.38
N HIS A 108 -9.54 9.90 2.56
CA HIS A 108 -9.63 9.19 1.27
C HIS A 108 -10.66 9.82 0.31
N SER A 109 -10.85 11.15 0.37
CA SER A 109 -11.78 11.89 -0.47
C SER A 109 -11.12 13.14 -1.07
N VAL A 110 -11.64 13.59 -2.19
CA VAL A 110 -11.29 14.87 -2.82
C VAL A 110 -12.25 15.99 -2.41
N GLU A 111 -13.37 15.65 -1.75
CA GLU A 111 -14.44 16.57 -1.37
C GLU A 111 -14.28 17.15 0.03
N THR A 112 -13.33 16.62 0.80
CA THR A 112 -13.12 17.01 2.19
C THR A 112 -12.19 18.22 2.38
N TRP A 113 -11.74 18.81 1.28
CA TRP A 113 -10.98 20.06 1.35
C TRP A 113 -11.87 21.21 1.78
N ILE A 114 -11.48 21.91 2.84
CA ILE A 114 -12.15 23.12 3.34
C ILE A 114 -11.47 24.32 2.71
N THR A 115 -12.21 25.09 1.92
CA THR A 115 -11.72 26.31 1.30
C THR A 115 -11.95 27.51 2.22
N LEU A 116 -10.97 28.40 2.29
CA LEU A 116 -11.03 29.63 3.05
C LEU A 116 -11.14 30.81 2.08
N THR A 117 -12.04 31.74 2.39
CA THR A 117 -12.21 32.98 1.62
C THR A 117 -11.15 34.01 1.99
N PRO A 118 -10.77 34.93 1.07
CA PRO A 118 -9.87 36.03 1.38
C PRO A 118 -10.40 36.87 2.54
N PRO A 119 -9.52 37.43 3.38
CA PRO A 119 -9.93 38.38 4.41
C PRO A 119 -10.61 39.60 3.82
N ALA A 120 -11.56 40.19 4.54
CA ALA A 120 -12.44 41.27 4.03
C ALA A 120 -11.70 42.56 3.65
N ASP A 121 -10.50 42.76 4.12
CA ASP A 121 -9.59 43.86 3.82
C ASP A 121 -8.75 43.65 2.56
N ALA A 122 -8.73 42.44 2.01
CA ALA A 122 -8.06 42.14 0.77
C ALA A 122 -8.92 42.63 -0.40
N SER A 123 -8.39 43.52 -1.23
CA SER A 123 -9.03 43.99 -2.48
C SER A 123 -9.11 42.88 -3.55
N ALA A 124 -8.65 41.69 -3.24
CA ALA A 124 -8.59 40.56 -4.12
C ALA A 124 -9.97 39.89 -4.26
N ARG A 125 -10.43 39.71 -5.50
CA ARG A 125 -11.67 39.01 -5.85
C ARG A 125 -11.43 37.51 -5.88
N GLY A 126 -12.46 36.70 -5.63
CA GLY A 126 -12.46 35.24 -5.65
C GLY A 126 -12.84 34.65 -4.30
N GLN A 127 -13.03 33.31 -4.26
CA GLN A 127 -13.60 32.61 -3.09
C GLN A 127 -12.57 31.74 -2.36
N VAL A 128 -11.53 31.26 -3.06
CA VAL A 128 -10.59 30.30 -2.52
C VAL A 128 -9.22 30.94 -2.35
N TYR A 129 -8.98 31.46 -1.15
CA TYR A 129 -7.69 32.05 -0.75
C TYR A 129 -6.73 31.00 -0.23
N ASP A 130 -7.22 30.09 0.60
CA ASP A 130 -6.43 29.02 1.22
C ASP A 130 -7.25 27.74 1.31
N VAL A 131 -6.58 26.63 1.61
CA VAL A 131 -7.21 25.33 1.74
C VAL A 131 -6.69 24.61 2.97
N LYS A 132 -7.61 23.92 3.68
CA LYS A 132 -7.32 23.10 4.84
C LYS A 132 -7.87 21.69 4.67
N SER A 133 -7.36 20.75 5.47
CA SER A 133 -7.95 19.41 5.53
C SER A 133 -9.23 19.41 6.35
N GLY A 134 -10.26 18.71 5.87
CA GLY A 134 -11.47 18.41 6.63
C GLY A 134 -11.36 17.13 7.48
N ALA A 135 -10.16 16.56 7.60
CA ALA A 135 -9.93 15.40 8.44
C ALA A 135 -10.11 15.75 9.93
N THR A 136 -10.80 14.87 10.65
CA THR A 136 -10.94 14.96 12.11
C THR A 136 -9.78 14.27 12.80
N GLY A 137 -9.35 14.82 13.94
CA GLY A 137 -8.26 14.27 14.77
C GLY A 137 -7.03 15.16 14.81
N SER A 138 -5.97 14.64 15.40
CA SER A 138 -4.70 15.34 15.59
C SER A 138 -3.52 14.51 15.08
N ALA A 139 -2.50 15.22 14.64
CA ALA A 139 -1.24 14.64 14.19
C ALA A 139 -0.40 14.11 15.38
N ALA A 140 0.67 13.41 15.05
CA ALA A 140 1.60 12.87 16.03
C ALA A 140 2.27 13.95 16.91
N ASP A 141 2.31 15.20 16.43
CA ASP A 141 2.81 16.37 17.14
C ASP A 141 1.75 17.07 18.03
N GLY A 142 0.52 16.58 18.02
CA GLY A 142 -0.61 17.12 18.79
C GLY A 142 -1.40 18.23 18.10
N THR A 143 -0.99 18.70 16.92
CA THR A 143 -1.72 19.71 16.15
C THR A 143 -2.96 19.10 15.49
N ALA A 144 -4.07 19.85 15.46
CA ALA A 144 -5.27 19.40 14.76
C ALA A 144 -5.07 19.45 13.23
N TYR A 145 -5.53 18.43 12.49
CA TYR A 145 -5.43 18.44 11.02
C TYR A 145 -6.18 19.60 10.38
N ALA A 146 -7.27 20.06 11.01
CA ALA A 146 -8.03 21.22 10.56
C ALA A 146 -7.30 22.58 10.68
N GLU A 147 -6.13 22.57 11.33
CA GLU A 147 -5.26 23.77 11.45
C GLU A 147 -4.18 23.85 10.36
N TRP A 148 -4.01 22.76 9.63
CA TRP A 148 -2.96 22.63 8.61
C TRP A 148 -3.31 23.35 7.29
#